data_2fba4a3f2b4cb73fc0376f5cef8e210b
#
_entry.id   2fba4a3f2b4cb73fc0376f5cef8e210b
#
_cell.length_a   1.000
_cell.length_b   1.000
_cell.length_c   1.000
_cell.angle_alpha   90.00
_cell.angle_beta   90.00
_cell.angle_gamma   90.00
#
_symmetry.space_group_name_H-M   'P 1'
#
loop_
_entity.id
_entity.type
_entity.pdbx_description
1 polymer ?
#
loop_
_entity_poly.entity_id
_entity_poly.type
_entity_poly.pdbx_seq_one_letter_code
_entity_poly.pdbx_strand_id
1 'polypeptide(L)'
;MNLAQGKKALLSAVAAAALTVVGAASAMADVKPVTIRIAADLTGPPHPAGISMSLFKELVEKKMPGSEVRLFFAGSLYRIPEAVEAMTDGNLEMTWGQFGKTAAVDPYMNVVVGAQLLTTPGAIDSLDSFETIKFLQDRMNKVHDVHIFGSGHLSMYMGAGSGSRLISPADFKGKKMRSMGPAENALLGALGANPTTMAFGDVPPALQTGVIDGLLTSLGGFNSTKDQAPFFTIAGINGIVGDYYWIGASNSWWNKLDTEQQAILNGIIINEVLPFQKKINFCNDKRLVDKYETKDPSKPGIYIMNAAEAGAIKTAAGTATADWIKSKTPDAANMWVDKFAMEAAAAVAANPVGSSDLEKTDCAAMAKWFTTYERYKKPKKKK
;
A
#
# COMPACT_ATOMS: atom_id res chain seq x y z
N MET A 1 38.18 -72.33 34.78
CA MET A 1 37.94 -71.74 36.10
C MET A 1 37.11 -70.48 35.90
N ASN A 2 35.83 -70.62 36.25
CA ASN A 2 34.75 -69.70 36.56
C ASN A 2 34.50 -68.44 35.72
N LEU A 3 33.75 -68.69 34.74
CA LEU A 3 32.72 -67.81 34.17
C LEU A 3 31.55 -67.71 35.17
N ALA A 4 31.41 -66.61 35.92
CA ALA A 4 30.16 -66.28 36.63
C ALA A 4 30.31 -64.99 37.48
N GLN A 5 30.50 -63.83 36.88
CA GLN A 5 30.22 -62.52 37.52
C GLN A 5 30.20 -61.42 36.44
N GLY A 6 29.08 -61.28 35.79
CA GLY A 6 28.95 -60.28 34.70
C GLY A 6 27.52 -60.05 34.21
N LYS A 7 26.53 -60.31 35.06
CA LYS A 7 25.13 -60.13 34.70
C LYS A 7 24.25 -59.44 35.79
N LYS A 8 24.79 -58.44 36.45
CA LYS A 8 23.94 -57.63 37.40
C LYS A 8 24.20 -56.13 37.40
N ALA A 9 24.65 -55.54 36.27
CA ALA A 9 24.90 -54.10 36.20
C ALA A 9 24.30 -53.42 34.95
N LEU A 10 23.22 -53.98 34.40
CA LEU A 10 22.59 -53.41 33.19
C LEU A 10 21.07 -53.29 33.32
N LEU A 11 20.55 -53.07 34.49
CA LEU A 11 19.10 -52.91 34.72
C LEU A 11 18.72 -51.71 35.61
N SER A 12 19.59 -50.72 35.75
CA SER A 12 19.30 -49.52 36.58
C SER A 12 19.52 -48.18 35.87
N ALA A 13 19.60 -48.13 34.54
CA ALA A 13 19.86 -46.90 33.78
C ALA A 13 18.79 -46.57 32.73
N VAL A 14 17.58 -47.14 32.81
CA VAL A 14 16.48 -46.86 31.85
C VAL A 14 15.25 -46.22 32.50
N ALA A 15 15.32 -45.87 33.77
CA ALA A 15 14.17 -45.28 34.49
C ALA A 15 14.30 -43.79 34.84
N ALA A 16 15.28 -43.06 34.27
CA ALA A 16 15.47 -41.63 34.60
C ALA A 16 15.45 -40.67 33.37
N ALA A 17 14.99 -41.14 32.19
CA ALA A 17 14.94 -40.32 30.99
C ALA A 17 13.50 -40.07 30.45
N ALA A 18 12.49 -40.27 31.28
CA ALA A 18 11.07 -40.11 30.85
C ALA A 18 10.30 -39.04 31.62
N LEU A 19 10.97 -38.01 32.16
CA LEU A 19 10.31 -36.96 32.97
C LEU A 19 10.89 -35.56 32.74
N THR A 20 11.16 -35.18 31.47
CA THR A 20 11.43 -33.75 31.14
C THR A 20 11.00 -33.36 29.73
N VAL A 21 9.88 -33.91 29.25
CA VAL A 21 9.18 -33.39 28.04
C VAL A 21 7.74 -33.01 28.38
N VAL A 22 7.52 -32.45 29.56
CA VAL A 22 6.28 -31.78 29.94
C VAL A 22 6.69 -30.40 30.46
N GLY A 23 6.97 -29.49 29.53
CA GLY A 23 7.39 -28.15 29.95
C GLY A 23 7.64 -27.16 28.84
N ALA A 24 7.13 -27.43 27.63
CA ALA A 24 7.16 -26.47 26.53
C ALA A 24 5.79 -26.32 25.84
N ALA A 25 4.71 -26.63 26.53
CA ALA A 25 3.48 -25.88 26.34
C ALA A 25 3.73 -24.56 27.05
N SER A 26 4.63 -23.75 26.50
CA SER A 26 4.86 -22.38 26.92
C SER A 26 3.51 -21.72 27.06
N ALA A 27 3.21 -21.30 28.28
CA ALA A 27 2.23 -20.29 28.54
C ALA A 27 2.26 -19.28 27.36
N MET A 28 1.30 -19.36 26.45
CA MET A 28 0.84 -18.17 25.77
C MET A 28 0.32 -17.37 26.95
N ALA A 29 1.17 -16.47 27.44
CA ALA A 29 0.79 -15.51 28.47
C ALA A 29 -0.59 -15.00 28.08
N ASP A 30 -1.40 -14.74 29.07
CA ASP A 30 -2.78 -14.28 28.92
C ASP A 30 -2.74 -12.83 28.40
N VAL A 31 -2.33 -12.69 27.09
CA VAL A 31 -2.17 -11.40 26.42
C VAL A 31 -3.52 -10.72 26.44
N LYS A 32 -3.59 -9.56 27.06
CA LYS A 32 -4.84 -8.80 27.14
C LYS A 32 -5.38 -8.52 25.75
N PRO A 33 -6.66 -8.80 25.50
CA PRO A 33 -7.28 -8.54 24.21
C PRO A 33 -7.35 -7.04 23.92
N VAL A 34 -7.38 -6.69 22.63
CA VAL A 34 -7.52 -5.32 22.14
C VAL A 34 -8.70 -5.21 21.20
N THR A 35 -9.34 -4.03 21.17
CA THR A 35 -10.27 -3.66 20.10
C THR A 35 -9.59 -2.64 19.21
N ILE A 36 -9.54 -2.92 17.90
CA ILE A 36 -8.89 -2.08 16.89
C ILE A 36 -9.89 -1.76 15.79
N ARG A 37 -10.22 -0.48 15.62
CA ARG A 37 -10.95 0.02 14.46
C ARG A 37 -9.92 0.51 13.44
N ILE A 38 -10.09 0.11 12.18
CA ILE A 38 -9.21 0.51 11.08
C ILE A 38 -10.05 1.16 10.00
N ALA A 39 -9.82 2.44 9.73
CA ALA A 39 -10.42 3.16 8.63
C ALA A 39 -9.44 3.23 7.44
N ALA A 40 -9.93 3.12 6.21
CA ALA A 40 -9.16 3.32 5.00
C ALA A 40 -10.04 3.78 3.84
N ASP A 41 -9.50 4.62 2.97
CA ASP A 41 -10.14 4.99 1.69
C ASP A 41 -10.08 3.85 0.68
N LEU A 42 -9.19 2.88 0.90
CA LEU A 42 -8.99 1.73 0.03
C LEU A 42 -10.16 0.75 0.16
N THR A 43 -10.49 0.10 -0.95
CA THR A 43 -11.60 -0.87 -0.96
C THR A 43 -11.18 -2.18 -0.30
N GLY A 44 -12.18 -2.92 0.20
CA GLY A 44 -11.98 -4.27 0.73
C GLY A 44 -11.52 -5.28 -0.34
N PRO A 45 -11.30 -6.55 0.04
CA PRO A 45 -10.95 -7.60 -0.92
C PRO A 45 -11.91 -7.64 -2.12
N PRO A 46 -11.43 -7.90 -3.35
CA PRO A 46 -10.10 -8.40 -3.72
C PRO A 46 -9.01 -7.32 -3.94
N HIS A 47 -9.22 -6.09 -3.51
CA HIS A 47 -8.17 -5.09 -3.56
C HIS A 47 -6.99 -5.51 -2.65
N PRO A 48 -5.72 -5.40 -3.10
CA PRO A 48 -4.56 -5.88 -2.33
C PRO A 48 -4.48 -5.32 -0.91
N ALA A 49 -4.72 -4.02 -0.72
CA ALA A 49 -4.74 -3.42 0.61
C ALA A 49 -5.85 -4.01 1.49
N GLY A 50 -7.05 -4.25 0.94
CA GLY A 50 -8.14 -4.91 1.65
C GLY A 50 -7.78 -6.34 2.09
N ILE A 51 -7.03 -7.08 1.24
CA ILE A 51 -6.50 -8.41 1.58
C ILE A 51 -5.50 -8.29 2.74
N SER A 52 -4.59 -7.32 2.70
CA SER A 52 -3.58 -7.09 3.75
C SER A 52 -4.21 -6.70 5.08
N MET A 53 -5.21 -5.82 5.07
CA MET A 53 -5.97 -5.46 6.28
C MET A 53 -6.72 -6.68 6.85
N SER A 54 -7.26 -7.55 5.99
CA SER A 54 -7.90 -8.79 6.42
C SER A 54 -6.89 -9.77 7.01
N LEU A 55 -5.68 -9.86 6.46
CA LEU A 55 -4.58 -10.64 7.04
C LEU A 55 -4.19 -10.09 8.42
N PHE A 56 -4.06 -8.77 8.56
CA PHE A 56 -3.79 -8.16 9.86
C PHE A 56 -4.84 -8.57 10.90
N LYS A 57 -6.12 -8.46 10.55
CA LYS A 57 -7.23 -8.90 11.41
C LYS A 57 -7.06 -10.36 11.83
N GLU A 58 -6.87 -11.27 10.87
CA GLU A 58 -6.71 -12.71 11.14
C GLU A 58 -5.53 -12.98 12.08
N LEU A 59 -4.40 -12.30 11.88
CA LEU A 59 -3.20 -12.47 12.70
C LEU A 59 -3.38 -11.94 14.12
N VAL A 60 -3.98 -10.76 14.29
CA VAL A 60 -4.25 -10.17 15.61
C VAL A 60 -5.20 -11.07 16.40
N GLU A 61 -6.35 -11.44 15.82
CA GLU A 61 -7.37 -12.26 16.50
C GLU A 61 -6.85 -13.67 16.83
N LYS A 62 -5.89 -14.18 16.04
CA LYS A 62 -5.21 -15.45 16.30
C LYS A 62 -4.14 -15.37 17.40
N LYS A 63 -3.29 -14.32 17.36
CA LYS A 63 -2.15 -14.20 18.28
C LYS A 63 -2.51 -13.53 19.60
N MET A 64 -3.63 -12.82 19.65
CA MET A 64 -4.19 -12.15 20.82
C MET A 64 -5.65 -12.59 21.00
N PRO A 65 -5.91 -13.80 21.52
CA PRO A 65 -7.27 -14.35 21.67
C PRO A 65 -8.19 -13.40 22.45
N GLY A 66 -9.44 -13.25 21.98
CA GLY A 66 -10.40 -12.30 22.55
C GLY A 66 -10.32 -10.88 21.97
N SER A 67 -9.29 -10.58 21.17
CA SER A 67 -9.20 -9.30 20.43
C SER A 67 -10.22 -9.22 19.31
N GLU A 68 -10.65 -8.00 18.96
CA GLU A 68 -11.56 -7.70 17.87
C GLU A 68 -10.96 -6.65 16.94
N VAL A 69 -10.82 -6.96 15.64
CA VAL A 69 -10.42 -5.99 14.62
C VAL A 69 -11.60 -5.69 13.70
N ARG A 70 -12.01 -4.42 13.63
CA ARG A 70 -13.11 -3.94 12.80
C ARG A 70 -12.56 -3.14 11.63
N LEU A 71 -12.83 -3.59 10.40
CA LEU A 71 -12.34 -3.01 9.17
C LEU A 71 -13.40 -2.14 8.50
N PHE A 72 -13.07 -0.89 8.22
CA PHE A 72 -13.92 0.07 7.54
C PHE A 72 -13.24 0.51 6.24
N PHE A 73 -13.73 -0.02 5.12
CA PHE A 73 -13.19 0.21 3.79
C PHE A 73 -13.90 1.34 3.07
N ALA A 74 -13.26 1.87 2.02
CA ALA A 74 -13.81 2.84 1.08
C ALA A 74 -14.34 4.12 1.74
N GLY A 75 -13.69 4.58 2.82
CA GLY A 75 -14.09 5.78 3.55
C GLY A 75 -15.41 5.64 4.32
N SER A 76 -15.87 4.41 4.62
CA SER A 76 -17.18 4.17 5.24
C SER A 76 -17.28 4.60 6.70
N LEU A 77 -16.17 4.79 7.39
CA LEU A 77 -16.12 5.37 8.74
C LEU A 77 -15.51 6.77 8.69
N TYR A 78 -14.27 6.85 8.15
CA TYR A 78 -13.53 8.10 7.96
C TYR A 78 -12.79 8.05 6.62
N ARG A 79 -12.70 9.17 5.90
CA ARG A 79 -11.73 9.39 4.82
C ARG A 79 -10.37 9.69 5.43
N ILE A 80 -9.27 9.63 4.65
CA ILE A 80 -7.92 9.72 5.21
C ILE A 80 -7.66 11.01 6.02
N PRO A 81 -8.03 12.22 5.59
CA PRO A 81 -7.87 13.42 6.42
C PRO A 81 -8.60 13.29 7.77
N GLU A 82 -9.87 12.88 7.74
CA GLU A 82 -10.71 12.69 8.94
C GLU A 82 -10.19 11.55 9.82
N ALA A 83 -9.61 10.48 9.22
CA ALA A 83 -9.01 9.38 9.96
C ALA A 83 -7.77 9.82 10.74
N VAL A 84 -6.93 10.70 10.17
CA VAL A 84 -5.78 11.29 10.87
C VAL A 84 -6.25 12.12 12.06
N GLU A 85 -7.23 13.00 11.86
CA GLU A 85 -7.82 13.81 12.93
C GLU A 85 -8.44 12.92 14.02
N ALA A 86 -9.20 11.89 13.64
CA ALA A 86 -9.79 10.94 14.59
C ALA A 86 -8.74 10.14 15.38
N MET A 87 -7.57 9.83 14.80
CA MET A 87 -6.45 9.23 15.53
C MET A 87 -5.81 10.22 16.49
N THR A 88 -5.62 11.47 16.09
CA THR A 88 -5.11 12.55 16.95
C THR A 88 -6.03 12.75 18.17
N ASP A 89 -7.33 12.70 17.97
CA ASP A 89 -8.34 12.85 19.03
C ASP A 89 -8.57 11.57 19.85
N GLY A 90 -7.90 10.46 19.50
CA GLY A 90 -8.08 9.16 20.18
C GLY A 90 -9.39 8.44 19.84
N ASN A 91 -10.07 8.84 18.79
CA ASN A 91 -11.34 8.29 18.33
C ASN A 91 -11.20 7.15 17.31
N LEU A 92 -9.99 6.87 16.83
CA LEU A 92 -9.64 5.81 15.89
C LEU A 92 -8.29 5.21 16.28
N GLU A 93 -8.18 3.89 16.26
CA GLU A 93 -6.95 3.20 16.64
C GLU A 93 -5.91 3.19 15.51
N MET A 94 -6.30 2.85 14.27
CA MET A 94 -5.38 2.69 13.15
C MET A 94 -5.96 3.13 11.80
N THR A 95 -5.06 3.47 10.86
CA THR A 95 -5.41 3.68 9.46
C THR A 95 -4.34 3.14 8.50
N TRP A 96 -4.78 2.74 7.30
CA TRP A 96 -3.94 2.60 6.11
C TRP A 96 -4.08 3.88 5.31
N GLY A 97 -3.17 4.83 5.54
CA GLY A 97 -3.18 6.14 4.90
C GLY A 97 -2.47 6.17 3.54
N GLN A 98 -2.73 7.19 2.76
CA GLN A 98 -2.00 7.51 1.54
C GLN A 98 -1.31 8.87 1.73
N PHE A 99 -0.04 8.98 1.38
CA PHE A 99 0.74 10.22 1.58
C PHE A 99 0.05 11.43 0.93
N GLY A 100 -0.33 11.33 -0.34
CA GLY A 100 -0.95 12.44 -1.06
C GLY A 100 -2.30 12.88 -0.49
N LYS A 101 -3.07 11.98 0.11
CA LYS A 101 -4.34 12.33 0.80
C LYS A 101 -4.11 12.90 2.18
N THR A 102 -3.11 12.40 2.90
CA THR A 102 -2.70 12.92 4.21
C THR A 102 -2.20 14.36 4.10
N ALA A 103 -1.75 14.78 2.93
CA ALA A 103 -1.32 16.13 2.65
C ALA A 103 -2.41 17.21 2.84
N ALA A 104 -3.68 16.82 2.89
CA ALA A 104 -4.76 17.72 3.27
C ALA A 104 -4.71 18.14 4.75
N VAL A 105 -4.13 17.28 5.62
CA VAL A 105 -3.91 17.56 7.04
C VAL A 105 -2.52 18.15 7.26
N ASP A 106 -1.51 17.59 6.59
CA ASP A 106 -0.13 18.06 6.68
C ASP A 106 0.50 18.19 5.28
N PRO A 107 0.70 19.42 4.78
CA PRO A 107 1.25 19.66 3.44
C PRO A 107 2.62 19.00 3.19
N TYR A 108 3.42 18.72 4.24
CA TYR A 108 4.69 18.03 4.10
C TYR A 108 4.53 16.62 3.51
N MET A 109 3.38 15.98 3.68
CA MET A 109 3.13 14.63 3.14
C MET A 109 3.10 14.61 1.60
N ASN A 110 3.01 15.77 0.94
CA ASN A 110 3.14 15.88 -0.52
C ASN A 110 4.57 15.64 -1.02
N VAL A 111 5.61 15.79 -0.19
CA VAL A 111 7.02 15.77 -0.68
C VAL A 111 7.40 14.47 -1.37
N VAL A 112 6.69 13.38 -1.10
CA VAL A 112 6.91 12.08 -1.74
C VAL A 112 5.96 11.80 -2.92
N VAL A 113 5.02 12.70 -3.20
CA VAL A 113 4.08 12.56 -4.32
C VAL A 113 4.72 13.09 -5.60
N GLY A 114 5.82 12.46 -6.00
CA GLY A 114 6.56 12.82 -7.20
C GLY A 114 6.23 11.90 -8.38
N ALA A 115 6.00 12.48 -9.57
CA ALA A 115 5.87 11.69 -10.79
C ALA A 115 7.23 11.15 -11.23
N GLN A 116 7.27 9.90 -11.70
CA GLN A 116 8.42 9.32 -12.41
C GLN A 116 9.75 9.27 -11.61
N LEU A 117 9.68 9.17 -10.29
CA LEU A 117 10.87 9.13 -9.44
C LEU A 117 11.33 7.70 -9.13
N LEU A 118 10.47 6.86 -8.57
CA LEU A 118 10.80 5.48 -8.22
C LEU A 118 10.43 4.54 -9.38
N THR A 119 11.32 4.41 -10.34
CA THR A 119 11.05 3.71 -11.63
C THR A 119 11.53 2.26 -11.67
N THR A 120 11.98 1.71 -10.55
CA THR A 120 12.31 0.28 -10.43
C THR A 120 11.65 -0.35 -9.21
N PRO A 121 11.31 -1.65 -9.24
CA PRO A 121 10.70 -2.33 -8.11
C PRO A 121 11.55 -2.27 -6.84
N GLY A 122 12.87 -2.42 -6.98
CA GLY A 122 13.77 -2.38 -5.84
C GLY A 122 13.90 -0.99 -5.21
N ALA A 123 13.85 0.08 -6.02
CA ALA A 123 13.81 1.44 -5.50
C ALA A 123 12.52 1.70 -4.70
N ILE A 124 11.38 1.20 -5.19
CA ILE A 124 10.10 1.28 -4.48
C ILE A 124 10.15 0.47 -3.16
N ASP A 125 10.74 -0.73 -3.19
CA ASP A 125 10.84 -1.58 -2.00
C ASP A 125 11.71 -0.95 -0.91
N SER A 126 12.71 -0.15 -1.29
CA SER A 126 13.63 0.55 -0.39
C SER A 126 13.05 1.83 0.25
N LEU A 127 11.82 2.23 -0.07
CA LEU A 127 11.20 3.51 0.33
C LEU A 127 11.33 3.79 1.85
N ASP A 128 11.09 2.79 2.71
CA ASP A 128 11.20 2.95 4.17
C ASP A 128 12.62 3.29 4.67
N SER A 129 13.65 3.10 3.85
CA SER A 129 15.04 3.44 4.18
C SER A 129 15.35 4.93 4.01
N PHE A 130 14.54 5.66 3.25
CA PHE A 130 14.78 7.06 2.91
C PHE A 130 14.70 7.97 4.14
N GLU A 131 15.62 8.94 4.23
CA GLU A 131 15.57 9.93 5.30
C GLU A 131 14.32 10.82 5.20
N THR A 132 13.88 11.11 3.97
CA THR A 132 12.61 11.82 3.74
C THR A 132 11.43 11.08 4.36
N ILE A 133 11.34 9.76 4.21
CA ILE A 133 10.27 8.97 4.83
C ILE A 133 10.38 9.00 6.36
N LYS A 134 11.58 8.82 6.91
CA LYS A 134 11.81 8.91 8.36
C LYS A 134 11.43 10.27 8.92
N PHE A 135 11.75 11.34 8.21
CA PHE A 135 11.32 12.69 8.55
C PHE A 135 9.79 12.81 8.60
N LEU A 136 9.08 12.28 7.61
CA LEU A 136 7.62 12.32 7.58
C LEU A 136 6.99 11.47 8.70
N GLN A 137 7.55 10.31 9.00
CA GLN A 137 7.14 9.46 10.12
C GLN A 137 7.31 10.20 11.46
N ASP A 138 8.47 10.81 11.67
CA ASP A 138 8.78 11.60 12.87
C ASP A 138 7.85 12.82 13.00
N ARG A 139 7.57 13.49 11.88
CA ARG A 139 6.63 14.61 11.84
C ARG A 139 5.21 14.19 12.20
N MET A 140 4.68 13.10 11.63
CA MET A 140 3.35 12.59 11.95
C MET A 140 3.26 12.21 13.44
N ASN A 141 4.33 11.65 13.97
CA ASN A 141 4.41 11.32 15.39
C ASN A 141 4.36 12.57 16.29
N LYS A 142 5.15 13.59 15.98
CA LYS A 142 5.29 14.79 16.83
C LYS A 142 4.16 15.80 16.69
N VAL A 143 3.58 15.93 15.49
CA VAL A 143 2.61 16.99 15.18
C VAL A 143 1.18 16.48 15.22
N HIS A 144 0.96 15.23 14.82
CA HIS A 144 -0.38 14.66 14.65
C HIS A 144 -0.67 13.48 15.58
N ASP A 145 0.23 13.20 16.51
CA ASP A 145 0.07 12.06 17.47
C ASP A 145 -0.16 10.70 16.76
N VAL A 146 0.44 10.52 15.58
CA VAL A 146 0.31 9.31 14.77
C VAL A 146 1.64 8.60 14.62
N HIS A 147 1.72 7.37 15.12
CA HIS A 147 2.85 6.46 14.92
C HIS A 147 2.72 5.73 13.58
N ILE A 148 3.64 5.97 12.64
CA ILE A 148 3.72 5.25 11.37
C ILE A 148 4.70 4.09 11.51
N PHE A 149 4.24 2.86 11.29
CA PHE A 149 5.05 1.63 11.35
C PHE A 149 5.92 1.43 10.11
N GLY A 150 5.43 1.85 8.95
CA GLY A 150 6.13 1.70 7.68
C GLY A 150 5.25 2.08 6.51
N SER A 151 5.85 2.05 5.33
CA SER A 151 5.25 2.49 4.08
C SER A 151 5.54 1.53 2.91
N GLY A 152 4.86 1.75 1.81
CA GLY A 152 5.06 0.99 0.59
C GLY A 152 4.29 1.58 -0.58
N HIS A 153 4.34 0.91 -1.72
CA HIS A 153 3.61 1.31 -2.92
C HIS A 153 2.18 0.78 -2.93
N LEU A 154 1.27 1.52 -3.53
CA LEU A 154 -0.08 1.06 -3.80
C LEU A 154 -0.14 0.19 -5.07
N SER A 155 0.60 0.57 -6.09
CA SER A 155 0.76 -0.15 -7.36
C SER A 155 2.09 0.28 -8.01
N MET A 156 2.77 -0.67 -8.67
CA MET A 156 3.95 -0.35 -9.50
C MET A 156 3.55 0.44 -10.74
N TYR A 157 2.35 0.17 -11.26
CA TYR A 157 1.86 0.71 -12.50
C TYR A 157 0.65 1.61 -12.25
N MET A 158 0.96 2.85 -11.85
CA MET A 158 -0.02 3.91 -11.83
C MET A 158 -0.18 4.46 -13.26
N GLY A 159 -1.41 4.65 -13.69
CA GLY A 159 -1.69 5.03 -15.06
C GLY A 159 -2.95 5.86 -15.24
N ALA A 160 -3.29 6.13 -16.49
CA ALA A 160 -4.46 6.88 -16.89
C ALA A 160 -5.48 5.99 -17.62
N GLY A 161 -6.71 5.95 -17.07
CA GLY A 161 -7.85 5.26 -17.65
C GLY A 161 -8.84 6.22 -18.30
N SER A 162 -9.41 5.87 -19.44
CA SER A 162 -10.49 6.63 -20.06
C SER A 162 -11.29 5.81 -21.09
N GLY A 163 -12.32 6.43 -21.67
CA GLY A 163 -13.07 5.86 -22.80
C GLY A 163 -12.29 5.82 -24.12
N SER A 164 -11.11 6.43 -24.17
CA SER A 164 -10.20 6.43 -25.33
C SER A 164 -8.74 6.35 -24.86
N ARG A 165 -7.82 5.94 -25.74
CA ARG A 165 -6.40 5.80 -25.42
C ARG A 165 -5.75 7.18 -25.14
N LEU A 166 -4.91 7.26 -24.10
CA LEU A 166 -4.15 8.45 -23.69
C LEU A 166 -2.65 8.13 -23.79
N ILE A 167 -2.02 8.37 -24.94
CA ILE A 167 -0.60 8.05 -25.22
C ILE A 167 0.26 9.27 -25.53
N SER A 168 -0.36 10.42 -25.75
CA SER A 168 0.34 11.67 -26.00
C SER A 168 -0.26 12.79 -25.15
N PRO A 169 0.48 13.91 -24.91
CA PRO A 169 -0.09 15.07 -24.23
C PRO A 169 -1.37 15.62 -24.90
N ALA A 170 -1.45 15.52 -26.24
CA ALA A 170 -2.63 15.97 -26.99
C ALA A 170 -3.89 15.20 -26.63
N ASP A 171 -3.77 13.92 -26.25
CA ASP A 171 -4.92 13.09 -25.87
C ASP A 171 -5.57 13.50 -24.55
N PHE A 172 -4.82 14.20 -23.69
CA PHE A 172 -5.32 14.72 -22.41
C PHE A 172 -6.03 16.08 -22.56
N LYS A 173 -5.76 16.81 -23.66
CA LYS A 173 -6.21 18.17 -23.82
C LYS A 173 -7.73 18.30 -23.70
N GLY A 174 -8.17 19.13 -22.76
CA GLY A 174 -9.59 19.44 -22.50
C GLY A 174 -10.37 18.32 -21.80
N LYS A 175 -9.78 17.13 -21.55
CA LYS A 175 -10.47 16.05 -20.84
C LYS A 175 -10.64 16.37 -19.36
N LYS A 176 -11.81 16.06 -18.84
CA LYS A 176 -12.11 16.11 -17.40
C LYS A 176 -11.51 14.87 -16.73
N MET A 177 -10.34 15.04 -16.12
CA MET A 177 -9.57 13.92 -15.55
C MET A 177 -9.64 13.91 -14.02
N ARG A 178 -10.05 12.79 -13.44
CA ARG A 178 -9.96 12.61 -12.00
C ARG A 178 -8.53 12.34 -11.57
N SER A 179 -8.10 13.01 -10.50
CA SER A 179 -6.88 12.72 -9.76
C SER A 179 -7.16 12.13 -8.38
N MET A 180 -6.12 11.64 -7.71
CA MET A 180 -6.17 11.16 -6.32
C MET A 180 -5.95 12.31 -5.33
N GLY A 181 -5.24 13.36 -5.76
CA GLY A 181 -4.92 14.51 -4.92
C GLY A 181 -4.51 15.75 -5.72
N PRO A 182 -4.36 16.91 -5.05
CA PRO A 182 -4.08 18.17 -5.72
C PRO A 182 -2.73 18.22 -6.44
N ALA A 183 -1.72 17.47 -6.00
CA ALA A 183 -0.40 17.43 -6.66
C ALA A 183 -0.49 16.80 -8.06
N GLU A 184 -1.34 15.78 -8.23
CA GLU A 184 -1.58 15.18 -9.54
C GLU A 184 -2.44 16.08 -10.45
N ASN A 185 -3.21 17.04 -9.90
CA ASN A 185 -3.87 18.05 -10.70
C ASN A 185 -2.88 18.93 -11.44
N ALA A 186 -1.73 19.25 -10.85
CA ALA A 186 -0.67 20.01 -11.51
C ALA A 186 -0.10 19.23 -12.71
N LEU A 187 0.14 17.93 -12.55
CA LEU A 187 0.56 17.06 -13.65
C LEU A 187 -0.47 17.05 -14.79
N LEU A 188 -1.73 16.77 -14.48
CA LEU A 188 -2.80 16.71 -15.46
C LEU A 188 -3.02 18.04 -16.16
N GLY A 189 -2.92 19.16 -15.43
CA GLY A 189 -2.98 20.50 -15.98
C GLY A 189 -1.84 20.79 -16.97
N ALA A 190 -0.62 20.36 -16.65
CA ALA A 190 0.53 20.47 -17.56
C ALA A 190 0.35 19.66 -18.85
N LEU A 191 -0.41 18.56 -18.78
CA LEU A 191 -0.82 17.77 -19.98
C LEU A 191 -2.02 18.39 -20.71
N GLY A 192 -2.56 19.50 -20.24
CA GLY A 192 -3.69 20.20 -20.86
C GLY A 192 -5.08 19.66 -20.49
N ALA A 193 -5.18 18.78 -19.50
CA ALA A 193 -6.46 18.31 -18.98
C ALA A 193 -7.13 19.31 -18.04
N ASN A 194 -8.41 19.08 -17.77
CA ASN A 194 -9.19 19.74 -16.72
C ASN A 194 -9.29 18.80 -15.51
N PRO A 195 -8.39 18.90 -14.53
CA PRO A 195 -8.32 17.95 -13.43
C PRO A 195 -9.32 18.26 -12.32
N THR A 196 -9.77 17.19 -11.64
CA THR A 196 -10.54 17.29 -10.40
C THR A 196 -10.13 16.20 -9.42
N THR A 197 -9.94 16.55 -8.15
CA THR A 197 -9.72 15.56 -7.09
C THR A 197 -11.04 14.94 -6.66
N MET A 198 -11.10 13.61 -6.60
CA MET A 198 -12.33 12.89 -6.25
C MET A 198 -11.99 11.61 -5.49
N ALA A 199 -12.76 11.27 -4.45
CA ALA A 199 -12.65 9.98 -3.77
C ALA A 199 -12.96 8.82 -4.72
N PHE A 200 -12.28 7.67 -4.55
CA PHE A 200 -12.40 6.58 -5.52
C PHE A 200 -13.82 5.98 -5.58
N GLY A 201 -14.54 5.98 -4.46
CA GLY A 201 -15.94 5.50 -4.42
C GLY A 201 -16.89 6.27 -5.34
N ASP A 202 -16.59 7.54 -5.63
CA ASP A 202 -17.41 8.41 -6.48
C ASP A 202 -17.04 8.30 -7.97
N VAL A 203 -15.92 7.62 -8.30
CA VAL A 203 -15.38 7.55 -9.67
C VAL A 203 -16.25 6.74 -10.65
N PRO A 204 -16.71 5.52 -10.32
CA PRO A 204 -17.53 4.76 -11.26
C PRO A 204 -18.82 5.49 -11.69
N PRO A 205 -19.63 6.07 -10.79
CA PRO A 205 -20.79 6.84 -11.22
C PRO A 205 -20.42 8.12 -11.99
N ALA A 206 -19.31 8.78 -11.64
CA ALA A 206 -18.85 9.99 -12.34
C ALA A 206 -18.40 9.68 -13.80
N LEU A 207 -17.74 8.54 -14.04
CA LEU A 207 -17.43 8.06 -15.39
C LEU A 207 -18.71 7.72 -16.17
N GLN A 208 -19.64 7.02 -15.53
CA GLN A 208 -20.88 6.58 -16.17
C GLN A 208 -21.76 7.76 -16.62
N THR A 209 -21.78 8.85 -15.85
CA THR A 209 -22.58 10.05 -16.12
C THR A 209 -21.84 11.11 -16.93
N GLY A 210 -20.54 10.89 -17.27
CA GLY A 210 -19.73 11.85 -18.02
C GLY A 210 -19.34 13.11 -17.22
N VAL A 211 -19.42 13.05 -15.88
CA VAL A 211 -18.87 14.10 -15.01
C VAL A 211 -17.35 14.16 -15.17
N ILE A 212 -16.71 13.00 -15.35
CA ILE A 212 -15.30 12.87 -15.75
C ILE A 212 -15.19 12.02 -17.01
N ASP A 213 -14.16 12.29 -17.83
CA ASP A 213 -13.82 11.54 -19.06
C ASP A 213 -12.80 10.45 -18.79
N GLY A 214 -12.08 10.53 -17.67
CA GLY A 214 -11.03 9.59 -17.31
C GLY A 214 -10.48 9.82 -15.90
N LEU A 215 -9.50 9.01 -15.53
CA LEU A 215 -8.93 9.03 -14.18
C LEU A 215 -7.45 8.65 -14.18
N LEU A 216 -6.70 9.18 -13.22
CA LEU A 216 -5.46 8.58 -12.75
C LEU A 216 -5.80 7.53 -11.67
N THR A 217 -5.20 6.36 -11.76
CA THR A 217 -5.44 5.29 -10.77
C THR A 217 -4.38 4.19 -10.88
N SER A 218 -4.39 3.28 -9.89
CA SER A 218 -3.63 2.04 -9.89
C SER A 218 -4.26 0.99 -10.81
N LEU A 219 -3.54 -0.11 -11.08
CA LEU A 219 -4.11 -1.27 -11.79
C LEU A 219 -5.29 -1.89 -11.03
N GLY A 220 -5.27 -1.87 -9.70
CA GLY A 220 -6.43 -2.28 -8.90
C GLY A 220 -7.65 -1.41 -9.15
N GLY A 221 -7.45 -0.10 -9.27
CA GLY A 221 -8.49 0.85 -9.63
C GLY A 221 -8.98 0.65 -11.06
N PHE A 222 -8.09 0.45 -12.04
CA PHE A 222 -8.48 0.07 -13.40
C PHE A 222 -9.37 -1.17 -13.41
N ASN A 223 -9.01 -2.22 -12.70
CA ASN A 223 -9.83 -3.44 -12.64
C ASN A 223 -11.26 -3.19 -12.15
N SER A 224 -11.45 -2.15 -11.32
CA SER A 224 -12.77 -1.76 -10.80
C SER A 224 -13.55 -0.84 -11.75
N THR A 225 -12.87 -0.15 -12.67
CA THR A 225 -13.47 0.87 -13.56
C THR A 225 -13.36 0.51 -15.05
N LYS A 226 -12.81 -0.65 -15.40
CA LYS A 226 -12.53 -1.06 -16.79
C LYS A 226 -13.74 -1.12 -17.71
N ASP A 227 -14.93 -1.27 -17.16
CA ASP A 227 -16.16 -1.30 -17.95
C ASP A 227 -16.57 0.12 -18.42
N GLN A 228 -16.21 1.17 -17.65
CA GLN A 228 -16.48 2.58 -17.97
C GLN A 228 -15.25 3.26 -18.61
N ALA A 229 -14.04 2.84 -18.24
CA ALA A 229 -12.76 3.37 -18.74
C ALA A 229 -11.88 2.22 -19.25
N PRO A 230 -12.24 1.60 -20.38
CA PRO A 230 -11.63 0.36 -20.85
C PRO A 230 -10.20 0.52 -21.39
N PHE A 231 -9.76 1.73 -21.71
CA PHE A 231 -8.41 2.03 -22.15
C PHE A 231 -7.58 2.49 -20.98
N PHE A 232 -6.60 1.70 -20.58
CA PHE A 232 -5.67 2.06 -19.51
C PHE A 232 -4.26 2.17 -20.06
N THR A 233 -3.58 3.27 -19.76
CA THR A 233 -2.25 3.57 -20.30
C THR A 233 -1.25 3.76 -19.17
N ILE A 234 -0.10 3.12 -19.29
CA ILE A 234 1.00 3.14 -18.33
C ILE A 234 2.26 3.64 -19.02
N ALA A 235 2.97 4.59 -18.42
CA ALA A 235 4.26 5.09 -18.90
C ALA A 235 5.46 4.40 -18.18
N GLY A 236 5.36 3.09 -17.97
CA GLY A 236 6.33 2.34 -17.17
C GLY A 236 6.03 2.35 -15.66
N ILE A 237 6.94 1.83 -14.87
CA ILE A 237 6.83 1.80 -13.40
C ILE A 237 6.80 3.23 -12.88
N ASN A 238 5.74 3.59 -12.16
CA ASN A 238 5.46 4.96 -11.69
C ASN A 238 5.65 6.05 -12.76
N GLY A 239 5.44 5.69 -14.02
CA GLY A 239 5.81 6.51 -15.16
C GLY A 239 4.90 7.72 -15.39
N ILE A 240 3.69 7.76 -14.83
CA ILE A 240 2.81 8.93 -14.83
C ILE A 240 2.79 9.55 -13.44
N VAL A 241 2.50 8.75 -12.41
CA VAL A 241 2.41 9.17 -11.00
C VAL A 241 2.84 8.03 -10.10
N GLY A 242 3.39 8.33 -8.92
CA GLY A 242 3.61 7.38 -7.83
C GLY A 242 2.55 7.57 -6.75
N ASP A 243 2.08 6.48 -6.14
CA ASP A 243 1.20 6.53 -4.98
C ASP A 243 1.69 5.54 -3.92
N TYR A 244 1.89 6.07 -2.71
CA TYR A 244 2.45 5.34 -1.59
C TYR A 244 1.51 5.40 -0.41
N TYR A 245 1.41 4.27 0.28
CA TYR A 245 0.65 4.17 1.53
C TYR A 245 1.58 4.12 2.73
N TRP A 246 1.02 4.38 3.89
CA TRP A 246 1.61 4.14 5.19
C TRP A 246 0.62 3.42 6.11
N ILE A 247 1.13 2.67 7.08
CA ILE A 247 0.34 2.01 8.12
C ILE A 247 0.67 2.68 9.44
N GLY A 248 -0.35 3.18 10.12
CA GLY A 248 -0.11 3.89 11.38
C GLY A 248 -1.22 3.70 12.40
N ALA A 249 -0.89 4.05 13.63
CA ALA A 249 -1.75 4.02 14.79
C ALA A 249 -1.76 5.35 15.55
N SER A 250 -2.84 5.65 16.25
CA SER A 250 -2.90 6.72 17.25
C SER A 250 -1.88 6.47 18.35
N ASN A 251 -0.99 7.41 18.65
CA ASN A 251 -0.07 7.31 19.78
C ASN A 251 -0.83 7.25 21.11
N SER A 252 -1.92 8.00 21.24
CA SER A 252 -2.74 8.01 22.43
C SER A 252 -3.38 6.65 22.73
N TRP A 253 -3.66 5.85 21.70
CA TRP A 253 -4.06 4.46 21.85
C TRP A 253 -2.86 3.54 22.04
N TRP A 254 -1.82 3.64 21.19
CA TRP A 254 -0.64 2.79 21.19
C TRP A 254 0.08 2.79 22.54
N ASN A 255 0.21 3.96 23.16
CA ASN A 255 0.89 4.13 24.45
C ASN A 255 0.10 3.59 25.65
N LYS A 256 -1.18 3.22 25.49
CA LYS A 256 -1.98 2.53 26.53
C LYS A 256 -1.79 1.00 26.50
N LEU A 257 -1.23 0.49 25.41
CA LEU A 257 -0.91 -0.93 25.30
C LEU A 257 0.28 -1.27 26.19
N ASP A 258 0.25 -2.46 26.77
CA ASP A 258 1.42 -2.97 27.49
C ASP A 258 2.52 -3.43 26.49
N THR A 259 3.71 -3.69 27.02
CA THR A 259 4.89 -4.02 26.21
C THR A 259 4.68 -5.29 25.38
N GLU A 260 3.93 -6.27 25.88
CA GLU A 260 3.66 -7.51 25.18
C GLU A 260 2.69 -7.30 24.01
N GLN A 261 1.61 -6.55 24.24
CA GLN A 261 0.66 -6.15 23.18
C GLN A 261 1.38 -5.38 22.06
N GLN A 262 2.22 -4.39 22.43
CA GLN A 262 3.01 -3.61 21.47
C GLN A 262 3.97 -4.51 20.68
N ALA A 263 4.67 -5.42 21.35
CA ALA A 263 5.61 -6.34 20.69
C ALA A 263 4.91 -7.26 19.68
N ILE A 264 3.75 -7.82 20.03
CA ILE A 264 2.97 -8.69 19.14
C ILE A 264 2.45 -7.91 17.94
N LEU A 265 1.81 -6.75 18.16
CA LEU A 265 1.26 -5.92 17.09
C LEU A 265 2.36 -5.41 16.15
N ASN A 266 3.46 -4.93 16.70
CA ASN A 266 4.62 -4.50 15.93
C ASN A 266 5.20 -5.65 15.09
N GLY A 267 5.34 -6.84 15.69
CA GLY A 267 5.78 -8.05 15.00
C GLY A 267 4.86 -8.43 13.84
N ILE A 268 3.54 -8.38 14.03
CA ILE A 268 2.55 -8.63 12.98
C ILE A 268 2.70 -7.60 11.85
N ILE A 269 2.79 -6.31 12.18
CA ILE A 269 2.83 -5.25 11.16
C ILE A 269 4.13 -5.30 10.37
N ILE A 270 5.27 -5.28 11.06
CA ILE A 270 6.59 -5.12 10.43
C ILE A 270 7.05 -6.40 9.73
N ASN A 271 6.83 -7.57 10.34
CA ASN A 271 7.41 -8.82 9.84
C ASN A 271 6.44 -9.61 8.93
N GLU A 272 5.13 -9.34 9.00
CA GLU A 272 4.15 -10.13 8.26
C GLU A 272 3.32 -9.26 7.29
N VAL A 273 2.67 -8.20 7.77
CA VAL A 273 1.70 -7.44 6.98
C VAL A 273 2.37 -6.51 5.96
N LEU A 274 3.36 -5.72 6.35
CA LEU A 274 4.06 -4.81 5.43
C LEU A 274 4.76 -5.56 4.29
N PRO A 275 5.57 -6.62 4.55
CA PRO A 275 6.18 -7.40 3.49
C PRO A 275 5.13 -8.12 2.62
N PHE A 276 4.05 -8.63 3.23
CA PHE A 276 2.97 -9.26 2.49
C PHE A 276 2.27 -8.25 1.56
N GLN A 277 1.96 -7.04 2.04
CA GLN A 277 1.29 -6.04 1.24
C GLN A 277 2.12 -5.59 0.04
N LYS A 278 3.44 -5.42 0.20
CA LYS A 278 4.34 -5.13 -0.92
C LYS A 278 4.25 -6.24 -1.98
N LYS A 279 4.34 -7.50 -1.56
CA LYS A 279 4.25 -8.66 -2.46
C LYS A 279 2.88 -8.82 -3.13
N ILE A 280 1.79 -8.65 -2.38
CA ILE A 280 0.44 -8.81 -2.95
C ILE A 280 0.10 -7.69 -3.93
N ASN A 281 0.58 -6.46 -3.70
CA ASN A 281 0.47 -5.35 -4.64
C ASN A 281 1.23 -5.66 -5.94
N PHE A 282 2.50 -6.07 -5.84
CA PHE A 282 3.32 -6.47 -6.98
C PHE A 282 2.65 -7.58 -7.81
N CYS A 283 2.19 -8.64 -7.14
CA CYS A 283 1.54 -9.77 -7.83
C CYS A 283 0.16 -9.43 -8.41
N ASN A 284 -0.57 -8.50 -7.81
CA ASN A 284 -1.80 -7.98 -8.40
C ASN A 284 -1.52 -7.27 -9.72
N ASP A 285 -0.49 -6.44 -9.73
CA ASP A 285 -0.12 -5.69 -10.92
C ASP A 285 0.31 -6.64 -12.05
N LYS A 286 1.21 -7.58 -11.75
CA LYS A 286 1.62 -8.61 -12.70
C LYS A 286 0.42 -9.36 -13.28
N ARG A 287 -0.46 -9.86 -12.42
CA ARG A 287 -1.66 -10.61 -12.82
C ARG A 287 -2.59 -9.80 -13.73
N LEU A 288 -2.74 -8.51 -13.46
CA LEU A 288 -3.61 -7.65 -14.26
C LEU A 288 -2.97 -7.28 -15.60
N VAL A 289 -1.66 -7.04 -15.62
CA VAL A 289 -0.92 -6.86 -16.87
C VAL A 289 -1.03 -8.14 -17.72
N ASP A 290 -0.66 -9.29 -17.18
CA ASP A 290 -0.72 -10.59 -17.88
C ASP A 290 -2.12 -10.87 -18.48
N LYS A 291 -3.19 -10.39 -17.81
CA LYS A 291 -4.57 -10.62 -18.24
C LYS A 291 -5.10 -9.64 -19.27
N TYR A 292 -4.72 -8.37 -19.17
CA TYR A 292 -5.36 -7.28 -19.91
C TYR A 292 -4.40 -6.51 -20.82
N GLU A 293 -3.10 -6.86 -20.86
CA GLU A 293 -2.16 -6.17 -21.74
C GLU A 293 -2.56 -6.27 -23.19
N THR A 294 -2.44 -5.17 -23.92
CA THR A 294 -2.56 -5.09 -25.38
C THR A 294 -1.35 -4.37 -25.95
N LYS A 295 -0.86 -4.86 -27.10
CA LYS A 295 0.19 -4.19 -27.89
C LYS A 295 -0.41 -3.22 -28.93
N ASP A 296 -1.72 -3.27 -29.13
CA ASP A 296 -2.44 -2.42 -30.06
C ASP A 296 -3.12 -1.27 -29.29
N PRO A 297 -2.64 -0.02 -29.43
CA PRO A 297 -3.20 1.11 -28.69
C PRO A 297 -4.66 1.41 -29.07
N SER A 298 -5.17 0.90 -30.20
CA SER A 298 -6.57 1.07 -30.61
C SER A 298 -7.55 0.15 -29.86
N LYS A 299 -7.04 -0.87 -29.15
CA LYS A 299 -7.87 -1.85 -28.46
C LYS A 299 -8.00 -1.55 -26.97
N PRO A 300 -9.14 -1.85 -26.35
CA PRO A 300 -9.29 -1.82 -24.90
C PRO A 300 -8.26 -2.71 -24.19
N GLY A 301 -7.92 -2.36 -22.94
CA GLY A 301 -6.96 -3.08 -22.12
C GLY A 301 -5.83 -2.19 -21.61
N ILE A 302 -4.80 -2.81 -21.06
CA ILE A 302 -3.62 -2.13 -20.53
C ILE A 302 -2.60 -1.98 -21.65
N TYR A 303 -2.25 -0.73 -21.96
CA TYR A 303 -1.21 -0.40 -22.92
C TYR A 303 0.01 0.18 -22.20
N ILE A 304 1.15 -0.44 -22.38
CA ILE A 304 2.41 0.06 -21.84
C ILE A 304 3.08 0.89 -22.93
N MET A 305 3.23 2.18 -22.69
CA MET A 305 3.87 3.13 -23.59
C MET A 305 5.29 2.70 -23.95
N ASN A 306 5.68 2.92 -25.17
CA ASN A 306 7.09 2.85 -25.57
C ASN A 306 7.88 4.06 -25.00
N ALA A 307 9.20 4.01 -25.14
CA ALA A 307 10.08 5.05 -24.56
C ALA A 307 9.81 6.46 -25.13
N ALA A 308 9.43 6.58 -26.40
CA ALA A 308 9.14 7.87 -27.04
C ALA A 308 7.82 8.47 -26.51
N GLU A 309 6.78 7.67 -26.40
CA GLU A 309 5.47 8.05 -25.85
C GLU A 309 5.62 8.47 -24.37
N ALA A 310 6.27 7.64 -23.55
CA ALA A 310 6.53 7.94 -22.15
C ALA A 310 7.39 9.21 -21.98
N GLY A 311 8.40 9.38 -22.85
CA GLY A 311 9.25 10.57 -22.89
C GLY A 311 8.48 11.85 -23.24
N ALA A 312 7.51 11.77 -24.15
CA ALA A 312 6.65 12.92 -24.49
C ALA A 312 5.77 13.35 -23.29
N ILE A 313 5.17 12.39 -22.59
CA ILE A 313 4.43 12.67 -21.33
C ILE A 313 5.34 13.31 -20.29
N LYS A 314 6.54 12.74 -20.08
CA LYS A 314 7.51 13.28 -19.11
C LYS A 314 7.92 14.70 -19.45
N THR A 315 8.20 14.97 -20.71
CA THR A 315 8.61 16.31 -21.17
C THR A 315 7.48 17.32 -20.98
N ALA A 316 6.23 16.97 -21.32
CA ALA A 316 5.09 17.86 -21.16
C ALA A 316 4.72 18.08 -19.68
N ALA A 317 4.87 17.07 -18.83
CA ALA A 317 4.68 17.19 -17.39
C ALA A 317 5.72 18.10 -16.73
N GLY A 318 6.99 18.04 -17.21
CA GLY A 318 8.09 18.84 -16.71
C GLY A 318 8.23 18.74 -15.18
N THR A 319 8.37 19.87 -14.54
CA THR A 319 8.47 20.02 -13.07
C THR A 319 7.14 20.36 -12.39
N ALA A 320 6.02 20.37 -13.12
CA ALA A 320 4.74 20.92 -12.64
C ALA A 320 4.29 20.36 -11.27
N THR A 321 4.47 19.06 -11.02
CA THR A 321 4.13 18.44 -9.73
C THR A 321 5.05 18.95 -8.62
N ALA A 322 6.37 18.96 -8.85
CA ALA A 322 7.34 19.41 -7.86
C ALA A 322 7.18 20.91 -7.54
N ASP A 323 6.98 21.75 -8.57
CA ASP A 323 6.75 23.18 -8.41
C ASP A 323 5.47 23.47 -7.64
N TRP A 324 4.40 22.72 -7.95
CA TRP A 324 3.14 22.83 -7.20
C TRP A 324 3.35 22.44 -5.73
N ILE A 325 4.01 21.31 -5.45
CA ILE A 325 4.29 20.88 -4.08
C ILE A 325 5.07 21.96 -3.33
N LYS A 326 6.16 22.47 -3.92
CA LYS A 326 6.96 23.55 -3.33
C LYS A 326 6.15 24.83 -3.08
N SER A 327 5.20 25.15 -3.95
CA SER A 327 4.32 26.33 -3.78
C SER A 327 3.28 26.18 -2.66
N LYS A 328 2.99 24.95 -2.21
CA LYS A 328 1.97 24.63 -1.19
C LYS A 328 2.55 24.16 0.13
N THR A 329 3.82 23.83 0.16
CA THR A 329 4.54 23.47 1.37
C THR A 329 5.27 24.68 1.93
N PRO A 330 5.47 24.78 3.26
CA PRO A 330 6.36 25.80 3.83
C PRO A 330 7.77 25.72 3.22
N ASP A 331 8.46 26.85 3.10
CA ASP A 331 9.82 26.90 2.52
C ASP A 331 10.78 25.86 3.14
N ALA A 332 10.63 25.61 4.44
CA ALA A 332 11.41 24.59 5.14
C ALA A 332 11.15 23.15 4.63
N ALA A 333 10.04 22.91 3.94
CA ALA A 333 9.72 21.60 3.33
C ALA A 333 10.33 21.43 1.94
N ASN A 334 10.67 22.52 1.25
CA ASN A 334 11.15 22.47 -0.14
C ASN A 334 12.43 21.64 -0.28
N MET A 335 13.33 21.71 0.72
CA MET A 335 14.52 20.87 0.75
C MET A 335 14.19 19.37 0.73
N TRP A 336 13.07 18.96 1.31
CA TRP A 336 12.66 17.56 1.36
C TRP A 336 12.12 17.06 0.02
N VAL A 337 11.51 17.93 -0.79
CA VAL A 337 11.11 17.61 -2.17
C VAL A 337 12.34 17.25 -3.00
N ASP A 338 13.39 18.10 -2.92
CA ASP A 338 14.63 17.87 -3.64
C ASP A 338 15.39 16.65 -3.07
N LYS A 339 15.40 16.48 -1.76
CA LYS A 339 16.03 15.33 -1.11
C LYS A 339 15.35 14.02 -1.51
N PHE A 340 14.02 13.97 -1.53
CA PHE A 340 13.29 12.78 -2.00
C PHE A 340 13.64 12.43 -3.45
N ALA A 341 13.73 13.42 -4.33
CA ALA A 341 14.13 13.20 -5.72
C ALA A 341 15.56 12.64 -5.82
N MET A 342 16.50 13.15 -5.00
CA MET A 342 17.88 12.64 -4.94
C MET A 342 17.93 11.20 -4.40
N GLU A 343 17.22 10.90 -3.31
CA GLU A 343 17.14 9.56 -2.72
C GLU A 343 16.52 8.57 -3.71
N ALA A 344 15.46 8.98 -4.41
CA ALA A 344 14.81 8.16 -5.43
C ALA A 344 15.77 7.86 -6.59
N ALA A 345 16.51 8.85 -7.09
CA ALA A 345 17.49 8.65 -8.15
C ALA A 345 18.61 7.69 -7.73
N ALA A 346 19.14 7.85 -6.51
CA ALA A 346 20.14 6.96 -5.94
C ALA A 346 19.61 5.53 -5.77
N ALA A 347 18.37 5.37 -5.29
CA ALA A 347 17.73 4.08 -5.11
C ALA A 347 17.50 3.37 -6.46
N VAL A 348 17.06 4.10 -7.49
CA VAL A 348 16.89 3.55 -8.86
C VAL A 348 18.22 3.06 -9.42
N ALA A 349 19.29 3.84 -9.26
CA ALA A 349 20.62 3.45 -9.71
C ALA A 349 21.15 2.21 -8.96
N ALA A 350 20.91 2.13 -7.66
CA ALA A 350 21.35 1.00 -6.82
C ALA A 350 20.53 -0.27 -7.03
N ASN A 351 19.29 -0.15 -7.51
CA ASN A 351 18.35 -1.27 -7.63
C ASN A 351 17.77 -1.35 -9.05
N PRO A 352 18.58 -1.79 -10.04
CA PRO A 352 18.09 -1.99 -11.41
C PRO A 352 16.98 -3.05 -11.46
N VAL A 353 16.16 -3.01 -12.50
CA VAL A 353 15.10 -4.00 -12.75
C VAL A 353 15.70 -5.41 -12.75
N GLY A 354 15.06 -6.34 -12.07
CA GLY A 354 15.51 -7.74 -11.89
C GLY A 354 16.37 -7.97 -10.66
N SER A 355 16.72 -6.94 -9.88
CA SER A 355 17.64 -7.07 -8.73
C SER A 355 16.93 -7.30 -7.39
N SER A 356 15.66 -6.93 -7.26
CA SER A 356 14.97 -6.93 -5.96
C SER A 356 14.36 -8.29 -5.58
N ASP A 357 14.22 -8.51 -4.28
CA ASP A 357 13.51 -9.69 -3.76
C ASP A 357 12.00 -9.62 -4.02
N LEU A 358 11.48 -8.43 -4.21
CA LEU A 358 10.09 -8.22 -4.59
C LEU A 358 9.79 -8.87 -5.97
N GLU A 359 10.71 -8.72 -6.92
CA GLU A 359 10.60 -9.30 -8.28
C GLU A 359 10.73 -10.82 -8.30
N LYS A 360 11.36 -11.41 -7.26
CA LYS A 360 11.46 -12.86 -7.07
C LYS A 360 10.23 -13.48 -6.41
N THR A 361 9.21 -12.67 -6.09
CA THR A 361 7.99 -13.16 -5.43
C THR A 361 7.28 -14.20 -6.29
N ASP A 362 6.97 -15.36 -5.70
CA ASP A 362 6.11 -16.37 -6.33
C ASP A 362 4.67 -15.90 -6.41
N CYS A 363 4.33 -15.21 -7.48
CA CYS A 363 2.98 -14.70 -7.71
C CYS A 363 1.94 -15.80 -7.98
N ALA A 364 2.36 -17.00 -8.40
CA ALA A 364 1.45 -18.13 -8.53
C ALA A 364 0.97 -18.61 -7.15
N ALA A 365 1.88 -18.68 -6.16
CA ALA A 365 1.51 -18.97 -4.77
C ALA A 365 0.63 -17.86 -4.15
N MET A 366 0.79 -16.61 -4.59
CA MET A 366 -0.04 -15.48 -4.12
C MET A 366 -1.44 -15.46 -4.75
N ALA A 367 -1.67 -16.14 -5.88
CA ALA A 367 -2.95 -16.12 -6.59
C ALA A 367 -4.15 -16.53 -5.74
N LYS A 368 -3.96 -17.46 -4.79
CA LYS A 368 -5.00 -17.91 -3.85
C LYS A 368 -5.62 -16.77 -3.03
N TRP A 369 -4.87 -15.71 -2.73
CA TRP A 369 -5.36 -14.59 -1.94
C TRP A 369 -6.43 -13.77 -2.67
N PHE A 370 -6.36 -13.71 -3.99
CA PHE A 370 -7.37 -13.04 -4.82
C PHE A 370 -8.63 -13.88 -5.03
N THR A 371 -8.54 -15.22 -4.88
CA THR A 371 -9.67 -16.15 -5.06
C THR A 371 -10.36 -16.51 -3.75
N THR A 372 -9.64 -16.55 -2.63
CA THR A 372 -10.22 -16.77 -1.29
C THR A 372 -11.08 -15.61 -0.80
N TYR A 373 -11.13 -14.54 -1.55
CA TYR A 373 -12.03 -13.42 -1.38
C TYR A 373 -13.50 -13.82 -1.23
N GLU A 374 -13.93 -14.97 -1.76
CA GLU A 374 -15.25 -15.54 -1.54
C GLU A 374 -15.61 -15.72 -0.04
N ARG A 375 -14.60 -15.86 0.86
CA ARG A 375 -14.79 -15.89 2.31
C ARG A 375 -15.44 -14.62 2.87
N TYR A 376 -15.19 -13.49 2.23
CA TYR A 376 -15.61 -12.17 2.70
C TYR A 376 -16.94 -11.72 2.07
N LYS A 377 -17.50 -12.50 1.14
CA LYS A 377 -18.86 -12.25 0.67
C LYS A 377 -19.84 -12.52 1.82
N LYS A 378 -20.64 -11.52 2.17
CA LYS A 378 -21.73 -11.73 3.15
C LYS A 378 -22.51 -12.99 2.75
N PRO A 379 -22.81 -13.89 3.69
CA PRO A 379 -23.64 -15.06 3.38
C PRO A 379 -24.93 -14.57 2.71
N LYS A 380 -25.28 -15.15 1.57
CA LYS A 380 -26.55 -14.85 0.90
C LYS A 380 -27.64 -15.01 1.95
N LYS A 381 -28.36 -13.95 2.29
CA LYS A 381 -29.56 -14.08 3.12
C LYS A 381 -30.41 -15.13 2.42
N LYS A 382 -30.61 -16.29 3.06
CA LYS A 382 -31.62 -17.23 2.61
C LYS A 382 -32.94 -16.47 2.66
N LYS A 383 -33.57 -16.33 1.49
CA LYS A 383 -34.96 -15.84 1.41
C LYS A 383 -35.91 -16.85 2.07
#